data_93bef71d2e4162b67021e59265b7863e
#
_entry.id   93bef71d2e4162b67021e59265b7863e
#
_cell.length_a   1.000
_cell.length_b   1.000
_cell.length_c   1.000
_cell.angle_alpha   90.00
_cell.angle_beta   90.00
_cell.angle_gamma   90.00
#
_symmetry.space_group_name_H-M   'P 1'
#
loop_
_entity.id
_entity.type
_entity.pdbx_description
1 polymer ?
#
loop_
_entity_poly.entity_id
_entity_poly.type
_entity_poly.pdbx_seq_one_letter_code
_entity_poly.pdbx_strand_id
1 'polypeptide(L)'
;GAEKIPEGARMLFVCNHQHDLDPVMLLSAFPSAELGFIGKKDIYKDMPFIAKAMHRLYCLPIDRENDRAAAKTIIEASRLLKSGKVSVGLFPEGYTSKTCELLPFRNGAFKVAYRAEAPIAVCVINNTRSIPKELFWRHTEIVLNVLEVIPYDSYKDMHTVELGDKIHDMMQTELKRLRGEN
;
A
#
# COMPACT_ATOMS: atom_id res chain seq x y z
N GLY A 1 -14.45 3.02 7.73
CA GLY A 1 -13.25 3.90 7.82
C GLY A 1 -12.97 4.65 6.52
N ALA A 2 -13.70 4.32 5.42
CA ALA A 2 -13.51 4.99 4.12
C ALA A 2 -13.83 6.50 4.18
N GLU A 3 -14.72 6.91 5.05
CA GLU A 3 -15.10 8.31 5.31
C GLU A 3 -13.96 9.20 5.83
N LYS A 4 -12.87 8.59 6.31
CA LYS A 4 -11.65 9.30 6.73
C LYS A 4 -10.82 9.81 5.56
N ILE A 5 -11.05 9.28 4.35
CA ILE A 5 -10.34 9.70 3.14
C ILE A 5 -11.11 10.86 2.49
N PRO A 6 -10.57 12.09 2.50
CA PRO A 6 -11.23 13.20 1.84
C PRO A 6 -11.32 12.98 0.33
N GLU A 7 -12.45 13.34 -0.27
CA GLU A 7 -12.65 13.22 -1.70
C GLU A 7 -11.59 14.03 -2.48
N GLY A 8 -10.99 13.40 -3.47
CA GLY A 8 -9.96 14.04 -4.30
C GLY A 8 -8.60 14.26 -3.62
N ALA A 9 -8.47 13.91 -2.34
CA ALA A 9 -7.17 14.03 -1.65
C ALA A 9 -6.14 13.08 -2.25
N ARG A 10 -4.90 13.56 -2.33
CA ARG A 10 -3.75 12.75 -2.77
C ARG A 10 -2.87 12.44 -1.56
N MET A 11 -2.58 11.16 -1.35
CA MET A 11 -1.87 10.70 -0.17
C MET A 11 -1.11 9.40 -0.43
N LEU A 12 -0.23 9.03 0.49
CA LEU A 12 0.38 7.72 0.49
C LEU A 12 -0.57 6.74 1.19
N PHE A 13 -1.09 5.74 0.46
CA PHE A 13 -1.83 4.62 1.04
C PHE A 13 -0.85 3.54 1.45
N VAL A 14 -0.84 3.20 2.72
CA VAL A 14 0.01 2.16 3.30
C VAL A 14 -0.89 1.03 3.78
N CYS A 15 -0.68 -0.19 3.26
CA CYS A 15 -1.51 -1.36 3.56
C CYS A 15 -0.63 -2.60 3.75
N ASN A 16 -1.07 -3.56 4.55
CA ASN A 16 -0.47 -4.90 4.61
C ASN A 16 -0.77 -5.69 3.32
N HIS A 17 0.02 -6.74 3.06
CA HIS A 17 -0.04 -7.49 1.80
C HIS A 17 -0.23 -8.99 2.01
N GLN A 18 -1.43 -9.48 1.75
CA GLN A 18 -1.81 -10.90 1.93
C GLN A 18 -2.01 -11.64 0.61
N HIS A 19 -2.37 -10.93 -0.48
CA HIS A 19 -2.69 -11.53 -1.77
C HIS A 19 -2.40 -10.58 -2.93
N ASP A 20 -2.10 -11.12 -4.11
CA ASP A 20 -1.79 -10.33 -5.32
C ASP A 20 -2.98 -9.45 -5.80
N LEU A 21 -4.18 -9.71 -5.30
CA LEU A 21 -5.37 -8.89 -5.56
C LEU A 21 -5.55 -7.70 -4.60
N ASP A 22 -4.73 -7.56 -3.55
CA ASP A 22 -4.86 -6.45 -2.59
C ASP A 22 -4.83 -5.06 -3.26
N PRO A 23 -3.96 -4.81 -4.28
CA PRO A 23 -4.00 -3.55 -5.01
C PRO A 23 -5.35 -3.30 -5.70
N VAL A 24 -5.97 -4.35 -6.24
CA VAL A 24 -7.29 -4.25 -6.91
C VAL A 24 -8.39 -3.93 -5.90
N MET A 25 -8.32 -4.51 -4.68
CA MET A 25 -9.26 -4.19 -3.61
C MET A 25 -9.16 -2.72 -3.20
N LEU A 26 -7.94 -2.19 -3.05
CA LEU A 26 -7.72 -0.77 -2.75
C LEU A 26 -8.24 0.14 -3.88
N LEU A 27 -7.98 -0.20 -5.16
CA LEU A 27 -8.50 0.54 -6.31
C LEU A 27 -10.04 0.59 -6.33
N SER A 28 -10.68 -0.54 -6.03
CA SER A 28 -12.16 -0.62 -6.02
C SER A 28 -12.79 0.12 -4.85
N ALA A 29 -12.10 0.15 -3.70
CA ALA A 29 -12.60 0.83 -2.50
C ALA A 29 -12.41 2.35 -2.55
N PHE A 30 -11.38 2.84 -3.26
CA PHE A 30 -11.03 4.27 -3.31
C PHE A 30 -10.87 4.77 -4.76
N PRO A 31 -11.92 4.72 -5.59
CA PRO A 31 -11.82 5.10 -7.01
C PRO A 31 -11.45 6.57 -7.21
N SER A 32 -11.88 7.47 -6.32
CA SER A 32 -11.56 8.91 -6.37
C SER A 32 -10.12 9.24 -5.97
N ALA A 33 -9.41 8.31 -5.32
CA ALA A 33 -8.03 8.50 -4.91
C ALA A 33 -7.03 8.38 -6.06
N GLU A 34 -7.44 7.84 -7.22
CA GLU A 34 -6.57 7.63 -8.39
C GLU A 34 -5.25 6.97 -8.02
N LEU A 35 -5.31 5.75 -7.49
CA LEU A 35 -4.16 5.05 -6.94
C LEU A 35 -3.23 4.48 -8.02
N GLY A 36 -1.95 4.86 -7.95
CA GLY A 36 -0.85 4.12 -8.57
C GLY A 36 -0.07 3.33 -7.53
N PHE A 37 0.54 2.21 -7.89
CA PHE A 37 1.25 1.33 -6.95
C PHE A 37 2.73 1.19 -7.27
N ILE A 38 3.52 0.95 -6.23
CA ILE A 38 4.90 0.47 -6.38
C ILE A 38 4.84 -1.06 -6.44
N GLY A 39 5.02 -1.62 -7.64
CA GLY A 39 4.91 -3.05 -7.91
C GLY A 39 6.24 -3.71 -8.28
N LYS A 40 6.33 -5.04 -8.10
CA LYS A 40 7.52 -5.82 -8.46
C LYS A 40 7.83 -5.70 -9.96
N LYS A 41 9.11 -5.44 -10.32
CA LYS A 41 9.54 -5.25 -11.72
C LYS A 41 9.22 -6.44 -12.62
N ASP A 42 9.23 -7.67 -12.07
CA ASP A 42 9.02 -8.90 -12.86
C ASP A 42 7.61 -8.94 -13.45
N ILE A 43 6.59 -8.36 -12.81
CA ILE A 43 5.22 -8.27 -13.33
C ILE A 43 5.21 -7.57 -14.70
N TYR A 44 6.04 -6.54 -14.87
CA TYR A 44 6.12 -5.80 -16.14
C TYR A 44 6.75 -6.60 -17.27
N LYS A 45 7.61 -7.58 -16.93
CA LYS A 45 8.25 -8.47 -17.91
C LYS A 45 7.37 -9.68 -18.23
N ASP A 46 6.82 -10.30 -17.17
CA ASP A 46 6.19 -11.63 -17.29
C ASP A 46 4.69 -11.53 -17.66
N MET A 47 4.06 -10.37 -17.43
CA MET A 47 2.62 -10.17 -17.63
C MET A 47 2.32 -8.88 -18.42
N PRO A 48 2.59 -8.84 -19.75
CA PRO A 48 2.56 -7.60 -20.54
C PRO A 48 1.19 -6.90 -20.59
N PHE A 49 0.09 -7.66 -20.52
CA PHE A 49 -1.26 -7.06 -20.45
C PHE A 49 -1.49 -6.33 -19.12
N ILE A 50 -1.05 -6.93 -18.00
CA ILE A 50 -1.13 -6.30 -16.68
C ILE A 50 -0.19 -5.09 -16.63
N ALA A 51 1.02 -5.21 -17.16
CA ALA A 51 1.97 -4.10 -17.27
C ALA A 51 1.37 -2.88 -17.98
N LYS A 52 0.62 -3.10 -19.08
CA LYS A 52 -0.06 -2.01 -19.80
C LYS A 52 -1.11 -1.31 -18.93
N ALA A 53 -1.89 -2.06 -18.14
CA ALA A 53 -2.84 -1.49 -17.20
C ALA A 53 -2.12 -0.73 -16.08
N MET A 54 -1.06 -1.32 -15.52
CA MET A 54 -0.23 -0.71 -14.47
C MET A 54 0.38 0.63 -14.93
N HIS A 55 0.88 0.72 -16.18
CA HIS A 55 1.38 1.97 -16.74
C HIS A 55 0.29 3.06 -16.80
N ARG A 56 -0.93 2.70 -17.19
CA ARG A 56 -2.06 3.64 -17.24
C ARG A 56 -2.47 4.15 -15.86
N LEU A 57 -2.27 3.34 -14.83
CA LEU A 57 -2.51 3.67 -13.43
C LEU A 57 -1.30 4.32 -12.75
N TYR A 58 -0.28 4.75 -13.51
CA TYR A 58 0.96 5.33 -12.96
C TYR A 58 1.68 4.42 -11.95
N CYS A 59 1.52 3.10 -12.08
CA CYS A 59 2.28 2.16 -11.25
C CYS A 59 3.76 2.16 -11.66
N LEU A 60 4.63 2.08 -10.66
CA LEU A 60 6.08 2.13 -10.85
C LEU A 60 6.73 0.77 -10.53
N PRO A 61 7.63 0.27 -11.40
CA PRO A 61 8.38 -0.95 -11.11
C PRO A 61 9.45 -0.72 -10.05
N ILE A 62 9.55 -1.63 -9.07
CA ILE A 62 10.61 -1.63 -8.08
C ILE A 62 11.48 -2.87 -8.21
N ASP A 63 12.79 -2.66 -8.24
CA ASP A 63 13.79 -3.71 -8.09
C ASP A 63 14.20 -3.80 -6.60
N ARG A 64 13.71 -4.82 -5.91
CA ARG A 64 13.91 -4.99 -4.47
C ARG A 64 15.28 -5.54 -4.11
N GLU A 65 16.00 -6.09 -5.10
CA GLU A 65 17.34 -6.65 -4.95
C GLU A 65 18.43 -5.62 -5.22
N ASN A 66 18.06 -4.43 -5.73
CA ASN A 66 18.97 -3.35 -6.05
C ASN A 66 18.56 -2.06 -5.34
N ASP A 67 19.19 -1.77 -4.22
CA ASP A 67 18.88 -0.59 -3.38
C ASP A 67 18.95 0.73 -4.15
N ARG A 68 19.90 0.88 -5.08
CA ARG A 68 20.05 2.10 -5.88
C ARG A 68 18.88 2.26 -6.86
N ALA A 69 18.44 1.16 -7.48
CA ALA A 69 17.27 1.16 -8.36
C ALA A 69 16.00 1.40 -7.57
N ALA A 70 15.83 0.74 -6.41
CA ALA A 70 14.71 0.96 -5.52
C ALA A 70 14.61 2.43 -5.06
N ALA A 71 15.73 3.05 -4.70
CA ALA A 71 15.77 4.46 -4.32
C ALA A 71 15.29 5.40 -5.45
N LYS A 72 15.61 5.09 -6.71
CA LYS A 72 15.11 5.86 -7.87
C LYS A 72 13.59 5.75 -7.99
N THR A 73 13.03 4.56 -7.83
CA THR A 73 11.58 4.34 -7.85
C THR A 73 10.89 5.11 -6.72
N ILE A 74 11.45 5.13 -5.52
CA ILE A 74 10.94 5.92 -4.38
C ILE A 74 10.94 7.42 -4.70
N ILE A 75 11.99 7.93 -5.33
CA ILE A 75 12.06 9.35 -5.74
C ILE A 75 10.98 9.66 -6.80
N GLU A 76 10.79 8.79 -7.76
CA GLU A 76 9.77 8.97 -8.81
C GLU A 76 8.36 8.92 -8.24
N ALA A 77 8.07 7.95 -7.36
CA ALA A 77 6.80 7.88 -6.63
C ALA A 77 6.52 9.15 -5.82
N SER A 78 7.55 9.68 -5.16
CA SER A 78 7.43 10.95 -4.41
C SER A 78 7.07 12.12 -5.34
N ARG A 79 7.66 12.19 -6.52
CA ARG A 79 7.36 13.24 -7.51
C ARG A 79 5.93 13.13 -8.04
N LEU A 80 5.48 11.91 -8.34
CA LEU A 80 4.10 11.66 -8.77
C LEU A 80 3.10 12.09 -7.69
N LEU A 81 3.33 11.70 -6.45
CA LEU A 81 2.46 12.08 -5.33
C LEU A 81 2.47 13.59 -5.11
N LYS A 82 3.64 14.23 -5.07
CA LYS A 82 3.78 15.69 -4.89
C LYS A 82 3.13 16.49 -6.03
N SER A 83 3.06 15.93 -7.25
CA SER A 83 2.40 16.59 -8.38
C SER A 83 0.87 16.66 -8.25
N GLY A 84 0.28 15.94 -7.27
CA GLY A 84 -1.17 15.89 -7.09
C GLY A 84 -1.93 15.10 -8.18
N LYS A 85 -1.21 14.43 -9.09
CA LYS A 85 -1.86 13.64 -10.16
C LYS A 85 -2.50 12.38 -9.63
N VAL A 86 -1.78 11.63 -8.79
CA VAL A 86 -2.22 10.34 -8.24
C VAL A 86 -1.82 10.20 -6.78
N SER A 87 -2.55 9.42 -6.04
CA SER A 87 -2.11 8.84 -4.78
C SER A 87 -1.18 7.67 -5.05
N VAL A 88 -0.31 7.34 -4.11
CA VAL A 88 0.59 6.20 -4.22
C VAL A 88 0.21 5.12 -3.22
N GLY A 89 -0.06 3.91 -3.70
CA GLY A 89 -0.27 2.74 -2.88
C GLY A 89 1.05 2.00 -2.62
N LEU A 90 1.27 1.62 -1.40
CA LEU A 90 2.48 0.98 -0.91
C LEU A 90 2.17 -0.17 0.04
N PHE A 91 2.84 -1.30 -0.17
CA PHE A 91 2.87 -2.43 0.75
C PHE A 91 4.27 -2.47 1.39
N PRO A 92 4.46 -1.94 2.62
CA PRO A 92 5.78 -1.72 3.19
C PRO A 92 6.52 -3.02 3.53
N GLU A 93 5.82 -4.13 3.64
CA GLU A 93 6.39 -5.48 3.79
C GLU A 93 7.31 -5.85 2.61
N GLY A 94 6.99 -5.35 1.43
CA GLY A 94 7.73 -5.63 0.21
C GLY A 94 7.49 -7.03 -0.39
N TYR A 95 6.76 -7.89 0.29
CA TYR A 95 6.39 -9.24 -0.15
C TYR A 95 4.96 -9.55 0.30
N THR A 96 4.30 -10.47 -0.42
CA THR A 96 3.01 -11.03 -0.01
C THR A 96 3.23 -12.01 1.15
N SER A 97 2.57 -11.80 2.28
CA SER A 97 2.65 -12.70 3.44
C SER A 97 2.02 -14.05 3.12
N LYS A 98 2.76 -15.14 3.39
CA LYS A 98 2.27 -16.51 3.18
C LYS A 98 1.45 -17.04 4.35
N THR A 99 1.55 -16.42 5.51
CA THR A 99 0.90 -16.86 6.76
C THR A 99 -0.21 -15.92 7.20
N CYS A 100 -0.46 -14.83 6.48
CA CYS A 100 -1.29 -13.69 6.89
C CYS A 100 -0.70 -12.88 8.06
N GLU A 101 0.43 -13.27 8.61
CA GLU A 101 1.15 -12.46 9.59
C GLU A 101 1.71 -11.20 8.93
N LEU A 102 1.71 -10.10 9.67
CA LEU A 102 2.32 -8.85 9.22
C LEU A 102 3.84 -9.02 9.21
N LEU A 103 4.46 -8.80 8.06
CA LEU A 103 5.91 -8.90 7.90
C LEU A 103 6.60 -7.60 8.34
N PRO A 104 7.91 -7.65 8.67
CA PRO A 104 8.69 -6.45 8.97
C PRO A 104 8.66 -5.45 7.82
N PHE A 105 8.57 -4.15 8.15
CA PHE A 105 8.49 -3.09 7.16
C PHE A 105 9.86 -2.68 6.61
N ARG A 106 9.91 -2.39 5.33
CA ARG A 106 11.01 -1.72 4.66
C ARG A 106 10.85 -0.21 4.84
N ASN A 107 11.31 0.33 5.96
CA ASN A 107 11.06 1.72 6.38
C ASN A 107 11.52 2.79 5.37
N GLY A 108 12.46 2.46 4.49
CA GLY A 108 12.86 3.34 3.38
C GLY A 108 11.74 3.70 2.41
N ALA A 109 10.67 2.91 2.36
CA ALA A 109 9.50 3.16 1.53
C ALA A 109 8.69 4.39 1.99
N PHE A 110 8.68 4.69 3.29
CA PHE A 110 8.00 5.88 3.83
C PHE A 110 8.61 7.19 3.32
N LYS A 111 9.84 7.19 2.80
CA LYS A 111 10.46 8.36 2.16
C LYS A 111 9.61 8.92 1.01
N VAL A 112 8.66 8.14 0.46
CA VAL A 112 7.69 8.65 -0.53
C VAL A 112 6.87 9.79 0.08
N ALA A 113 6.28 9.57 1.26
CA ALA A 113 5.45 10.57 1.95
C ALA A 113 6.29 11.75 2.45
N TYR A 114 7.47 11.51 3.04
CA TYR A 114 8.36 12.59 3.50
C TYR A 114 8.76 13.54 2.37
N ARG A 115 9.15 12.99 1.22
CA ARG A 115 9.57 13.82 0.06
C ARG A 115 8.41 14.53 -0.61
N ALA A 116 7.23 13.94 -0.57
CA ALA A 116 6.03 14.54 -1.13
C ALA A 116 5.35 15.52 -0.17
N GLU A 117 5.71 15.51 1.12
CA GLU A 117 5.05 16.25 2.19
C GLU A 117 3.55 15.92 2.25
N ALA A 118 3.22 14.62 2.06
CA ALA A 118 1.87 14.16 1.84
C ALA A 118 1.31 13.42 3.08
N PRO A 119 0.01 13.45 3.32
CA PRO A 119 -0.61 12.64 4.36
C PRO A 119 -0.49 11.14 4.04
N ILE A 120 -0.56 10.30 5.08
CA ILE A 120 -0.50 8.85 4.98
C ILE A 120 -1.84 8.26 5.43
N ALA A 121 -2.51 7.54 4.53
CA ALA A 121 -3.67 6.71 4.86
C ALA A 121 -3.18 5.32 5.29
N VAL A 122 -3.38 4.98 6.55
CA VAL A 122 -3.04 3.67 7.11
C VAL A 122 -4.23 2.75 6.92
N CYS A 123 -4.06 1.70 6.11
CA CYS A 123 -5.11 0.74 5.76
C CYS A 123 -4.72 -0.66 6.22
N VAL A 124 -5.72 -1.45 6.56
CA VAL A 124 -5.56 -2.89 6.84
C VAL A 124 -6.52 -3.65 5.95
N ILE A 125 -6.01 -4.69 5.29
CA ILE A 125 -6.80 -5.65 4.55
C ILE A 125 -6.71 -7.01 5.21
N ASN A 126 -7.85 -7.68 5.39
CA ASN A 126 -7.90 -9.01 6.00
C ASN A 126 -8.72 -9.97 5.14
N ASN A 127 -8.30 -11.26 5.20
CA ASN A 127 -8.96 -12.39 4.55
C ASN A 127 -8.85 -12.45 3.02
N THR A 128 -8.01 -11.64 2.36
CA THR A 128 -7.81 -11.74 0.90
C THR A 128 -7.15 -13.05 0.49
N ARG A 129 -6.34 -13.66 1.38
CA ARG A 129 -5.75 -14.96 1.14
C ARG A 129 -6.77 -16.09 1.02
N SER A 130 -7.96 -15.91 1.56
CA SER A 130 -9.07 -16.87 1.45
C SER A 130 -9.76 -16.82 0.08
N ILE A 131 -9.38 -15.88 -0.80
CA ILE A 131 -9.89 -15.86 -2.17
C ILE A 131 -9.53 -17.19 -2.82
N PRO A 132 -10.54 -18.03 -3.18
CA PRO A 132 -10.27 -19.32 -3.75
C PRO A 132 -9.63 -19.18 -5.14
N LYS A 133 -8.78 -20.13 -5.52
CA LYS A 133 -8.22 -20.18 -6.88
C LYS A 133 -9.31 -20.23 -7.96
N GLU A 134 -10.49 -20.77 -7.61
CA GLU A 134 -11.71 -20.80 -8.43
C GLU A 134 -12.67 -19.70 -7.99
N LEU A 135 -12.39 -18.48 -8.39
CA LEU A 135 -13.02 -17.23 -7.97
C LEU A 135 -14.55 -17.18 -8.16
N PHE A 136 -15.13 -17.98 -9.06
CA PHE A 136 -16.51 -17.81 -9.50
C PHE A 136 -17.56 -18.53 -8.65
N TRP A 137 -17.15 -19.37 -7.69
CA TRP A 137 -18.09 -20.29 -7.02
C TRP A 137 -18.17 -20.17 -5.50
N ARG A 138 -17.38 -19.29 -4.89
CA ARG A 138 -17.38 -19.09 -3.42
C ARG A 138 -17.45 -17.63 -3.04
N HIS A 139 -18.31 -17.33 -2.09
CA HIS A 139 -18.36 -16.02 -1.44
C HIS A 139 -17.20 -15.93 -0.43
N THR A 140 -16.37 -14.90 -0.57
CA THR A 140 -15.28 -14.59 0.37
C THR A 140 -15.53 -13.19 0.91
N GLU A 141 -15.70 -13.07 2.22
CA GLU A 141 -15.80 -11.77 2.88
C GLU A 141 -14.38 -11.22 3.09
N ILE A 142 -14.14 -10.03 2.53
CA ILE A 142 -12.89 -9.30 2.67
C ILE A 142 -13.16 -8.03 3.44
N VAL A 143 -12.35 -7.79 4.47
CA VAL A 143 -12.43 -6.56 5.27
C VAL A 143 -11.29 -5.64 4.88
N LEU A 144 -11.62 -4.41 4.50
CA LEU A 144 -10.67 -3.33 4.27
C LEU A 144 -11.03 -2.15 5.18
N ASN A 145 -10.15 -1.83 6.12
CA ASN A 145 -10.33 -0.73 7.07
C ASN A 145 -9.28 0.35 6.86
N VAL A 146 -9.71 1.63 6.89
CA VAL A 146 -8.83 2.78 7.07
C VAL A 146 -8.74 3.06 8.56
N LEU A 147 -7.55 2.89 9.12
CA LEU A 147 -7.32 3.09 10.56
C LEU A 147 -7.23 4.57 10.90
N GLU A 148 -6.35 5.27 10.17
CA GLU A 148 -6.05 6.67 10.40
C GLU A 148 -5.53 7.32 9.11
N VAL A 149 -5.76 8.62 8.96
CA VAL A 149 -5.04 9.47 8.02
C VAL A 149 -4.08 10.34 8.82
N ILE A 150 -2.79 10.06 8.73
CA ILE A 150 -1.73 10.75 9.47
C ILE A 150 -1.28 11.95 8.64
N PRO A 151 -1.52 13.21 9.10
CA PRO A 151 -1.09 14.40 8.38
C PRO A 151 0.44 14.55 8.43
N TYR A 152 1.02 15.21 7.41
CA TYR A 152 2.47 15.39 7.29
C TYR A 152 3.09 16.03 8.56
N ASP A 153 2.45 17.05 9.10
CA ASP A 153 2.94 17.75 10.29
C ASP A 153 3.08 16.87 11.55
N SER A 154 2.34 15.74 11.59
CA SER A 154 2.41 14.81 12.73
C SER A 154 3.62 13.88 12.69
N TYR A 155 4.29 13.74 11.53
CA TYR A 155 5.41 12.80 11.38
C TYR A 155 6.67 13.40 10.74
N LYS A 156 6.64 14.65 10.27
CA LYS A 156 7.75 15.28 9.56
C LYS A 156 9.09 15.26 10.31
N ASP A 157 9.05 15.30 11.63
CA ASP A 157 10.21 15.32 12.51
C ASP A 157 10.58 13.92 13.04
N MET A 158 9.79 12.88 12.74
CA MET A 158 10.07 11.49 13.13
C MET A 158 11.07 10.84 12.18
N HIS A 159 11.83 9.86 12.67
CA HIS A 159 12.59 8.98 11.78
C HIS A 159 11.66 8.01 11.06
N THR A 160 12.02 7.62 9.83
CA THR A 160 11.22 6.65 9.04
C THR A 160 11.04 5.30 9.74
N VAL A 161 11.96 4.91 10.61
CA VAL A 161 11.86 3.69 11.43
C VAL A 161 10.77 3.86 12.49
N GLU A 162 10.80 4.95 13.24
CA GLU A 162 9.80 5.26 14.27
C GLU A 162 8.39 5.33 13.70
N LEU A 163 8.22 6.02 12.55
CA LEU A 163 6.95 6.07 11.83
C LEU A 163 6.52 4.67 11.38
N GLY A 164 7.46 3.87 10.85
CA GLY A 164 7.20 2.51 10.42
C GLY A 164 6.74 1.61 11.55
N ASP A 165 7.39 1.68 12.70
CA ASP A 165 7.04 0.90 13.90
C ASP A 165 5.65 1.31 14.42
N LYS A 166 5.36 2.61 14.49
CA LYS A 166 4.01 3.11 14.86
C LYS A 166 2.93 2.54 13.93
N ILE A 167 3.14 2.62 12.62
CA ILE A 167 2.15 2.13 11.64
C ILE A 167 2.03 0.60 11.71
N HIS A 168 3.14 -0.11 11.91
CA HIS A 168 3.16 -1.56 12.07
C HIS A 168 2.32 -1.99 13.28
N ASP A 169 2.51 -1.35 14.43
CA ASP A 169 1.76 -1.65 15.66
C ASP A 169 0.26 -1.37 15.50
N MET A 170 -0.11 -0.29 14.83
CA MET A 170 -1.51 0.02 14.51
C MET A 170 -2.14 -1.09 13.66
N MET A 171 -1.45 -1.52 12.59
CA MET A 171 -1.92 -2.58 11.70
C MET A 171 -1.98 -3.93 12.42
N GLN A 172 -0.97 -4.26 13.21
CA GLN A 172 -0.91 -5.52 13.98
C GLN A 172 -2.08 -5.62 14.96
N THR A 173 -2.37 -4.53 15.68
CA THR A 173 -3.47 -4.45 16.63
C THR A 173 -4.81 -4.69 15.94
N GLU A 174 -5.04 -4.03 14.81
CA GLU A 174 -6.29 -4.20 14.06
C GLU A 174 -6.41 -5.59 13.44
N LEU A 175 -5.33 -6.16 12.91
CA LEU A 175 -5.35 -7.53 12.37
C LEU A 175 -5.69 -8.56 13.43
N LYS A 176 -5.13 -8.44 14.65
CA LYS A 176 -5.50 -9.30 15.81
C LYS A 176 -6.98 -9.14 16.13
N ARG A 177 -7.48 -7.91 16.24
CA ARG A 177 -8.90 -7.62 16.49
C ARG A 177 -9.82 -8.28 15.45
N LEU A 178 -9.50 -8.14 14.17
CA LEU A 178 -10.29 -8.70 13.06
C LEU A 178 -10.27 -10.25 13.04
N ARG A 179 -9.25 -10.87 13.61
CA ARG A 179 -9.12 -12.33 13.71
C ARG A 179 -9.65 -12.90 15.02
N GLY A 180 -10.07 -12.04 15.96
CA GLY A 180 -10.48 -12.48 17.30
C GLY A 180 -9.32 -13.01 18.16
N GLU A 181 -8.10 -12.58 17.86
CA GLU A 181 -6.89 -12.90 18.62
C GLU A 181 -6.71 -11.83 19.73
N ASN A 182 -6.67 -12.27 20.98
CA ASN A 182 -6.42 -11.41 22.16
C ASN A 182 -4.93 -11.30 22.47
#